data_66a28c57c18726da22f3084642cbb535
#
_entry.id   66a28c57c18726da22f3084642cbb535
#
_cell.length_a   1.000
_cell.length_b   1.000
_cell.length_c   1.000
_cell.angle_alpha   90.00
_cell.angle_beta   90.00
_cell.angle_gamma   90.00
#
_symmetry.space_group_name_H-M   'P 1'
#
loop_
_entity.id
_entity.type
_entity.pdbx_description
1 polymer ?
#
loop_
_entity_poly.entity_id
_entity_poly.type
_entity_poly.pdbx_seq_one_letter_code
_entity_poly.pdbx_strand_id
1 'polypeptide(L)'
;MSFVAILRSEMAAMRRSAAVVCGGLFASAVVCAASGRAGSAPGGILRINAHYAARIDGDRLAGTMTQNGQTRTLDLKRGSSAPATAPRPLAAGEPALEGNWAGALQIGAVRLRLVVKIRRVATGWEATVDSLDQNARDIPVGAVTVDGGRLKLDLPGINARYEGRVDRDTLAGSWTQGGQVWPLDLTRTATPPVVRPRVQEPQRPLPYDEIETVVENPTARITLACTLTKPHGDGPFAGVVLLTGSGPQDRDEALMGHKPFLVLSDAITRAGVEVLRCDDRGVGKSTGAFANATTFDFADDALAEVAALRGRPEVARAHVGVVGHSEGATVAAIAAARTADLAFVVLLAGPALPGDQILDLQRAWLEKTAGVSSQKIAESRAQWHKAFAILRSEKDAGAAREKLRSIYDGLPDADRRELDRNGGFDAQVKEVLSPWFRTFITLDPRTFLAKVKVPVLAIVGERDRQVPPDANLPEMKKALAHDRDVTVRELPGLNHLFQTAETGALAEYGTINETMSPGALKLVSDWIARHAN
;
A
#
# COMPACT_ATOMS: atom_id res chain seq x y z
N MET A 1 -9.41 -22.07 23.39
CA MET A 1 -8.76 -22.10 22.07
C MET A 1 -8.62 -20.67 21.61
N SER A 2 -7.49 -20.31 21.28
CA SER A 2 -6.80 -19.08 21.58
C SER A 2 -6.59 -18.25 20.30
N PHE A 3 -6.11 -17.04 20.49
CA PHE A 3 -5.54 -16.07 19.54
C PHE A 3 -4.81 -16.72 18.33
N VAL A 4 -4.23 -17.89 18.50
CA VAL A 4 -3.45 -18.66 17.52
C VAL A 4 -4.22 -19.83 16.91
N ALA A 5 -5.28 -20.32 17.51
CA ALA A 5 -6.18 -21.23 16.79
C ALA A 5 -6.81 -20.52 15.59
N ILE A 6 -6.89 -19.20 15.66
CA ILE A 6 -7.32 -18.32 14.57
C ILE A 6 -6.27 -18.25 13.46
N LEU A 7 -5.02 -18.01 13.82
CA LEU A 7 -3.90 -18.12 12.89
C LEU A 7 -3.74 -19.55 12.34
N ARG A 8 -4.05 -20.58 13.13
CA ARG A 8 -4.05 -21.99 12.66
C ARG A 8 -5.20 -22.33 11.73
N SER A 9 -6.38 -21.81 11.96
CA SER A 9 -7.49 -21.99 11.02
C SER A 9 -7.18 -21.26 9.71
N GLU A 10 -6.55 -20.11 9.79
CA GLU A 10 -6.02 -19.40 8.62
C GLU A 10 -4.92 -20.21 7.92
N MET A 11 -3.94 -20.78 8.65
CA MET A 11 -2.87 -21.57 8.04
C MET A 11 -3.27 -22.98 7.63
N ALA A 12 -4.21 -23.63 8.28
CA ALA A 12 -4.76 -24.92 7.86
C ALA A 12 -5.78 -24.77 6.73
N ALA A 13 -6.52 -23.67 6.68
CA ALA A 13 -7.35 -23.27 5.55
C ALA A 13 -6.52 -22.76 4.39
N MET A 14 -5.38 -22.09 4.66
CA MET A 14 -4.35 -21.72 3.68
C MET A 14 -3.77 -22.93 2.95
N ARG A 15 -3.69 -24.07 3.60
CA ARG A 15 -3.34 -25.34 2.91
C ARG A 15 -4.46 -25.88 2.04
N ARG A 16 -5.69 -25.32 2.09
CA ARG A 16 -6.87 -25.81 1.34
C ARG A 16 -7.76 -24.76 0.71
N SER A 17 -7.52 -23.48 0.86
CA SER A 17 -8.18 -22.30 0.26
C SER A 17 -8.39 -21.18 1.29
N ALA A 18 -7.98 -19.98 0.92
CA ALA A 18 -8.31 -18.67 1.48
C ALA A 18 -7.86 -18.36 2.90
N ALA A 19 -6.77 -17.62 3.04
CA ALA A 19 -6.57 -16.76 4.18
C ALA A 19 -5.57 -15.66 3.90
N VAL A 20 -6.01 -14.47 3.70
CA VAL A 20 -5.13 -13.27 3.70
C VAL A 20 -5.92 -11.99 3.95
N VAL A 21 -6.69 -11.86 5.03
CA VAL A 21 -7.30 -10.56 5.34
C VAL A 21 -6.61 -9.86 6.50
N CYS A 22 -6.06 -10.55 7.48
CA CYS A 22 -5.15 -9.90 8.42
C CYS A 22 -3.73 -9.78 7.89
N GLY A 23 -3.26 -10.73 7.04
CA GLY A 23 -1.97 -10.64 6.37
C GLY A 23 -1.93 -9.63 5.21
N GLY A 24 -3.05 -9.34 4.56
CA GLY A 24 -3.11 -8.40 3.42
C GLY A 24 -3.01 -6.93 3.82
N LEU A 25 -3.65 -6.52 4.88
CA LEU A 25 -3.44 -5.20 5.47
C LEU A 25 -1.99 -5.02 5.97
N PHE A 26 -1.35 -6.09 6.43
CA PHE A 26 -0.02 -6.09 7.01
C PHE A 26 1.09 -6.38 5.99
N ALA A 27 0.85 -7.21 4.97
CA ALA A 27 1.83 -7.44 3.91
C ALA A 27 2.03 -6.22 3.00
N SER A 28 1.00 -5.40 2.79
CA SER A 28 1.13 -4.14 2.04
C SER A 28 1.99 -3.11 2.79
N ALA A 29 1.90 -3.03 4.11
CA ALA A 29 2.68 -2.10 4.92
C ALA A 29 4.19 -2.37 4.90
N VAL A 30 4.61 -3.64 4.73
CA VAL A 30 6.02 -4.02 4.78
C VAL A 30 6.73 -3.88 3.44
N VAL A 31 6.02 -3.96 2.31
CA VAL A 31 6.65 -3.97 0.97
C VAL A 31 6.75 -2.58 0.35
N CYS A 32 5.86 -1.65 0.67
CA CYS A 32 5.89 -0.30 0.07
C CYS A 32 6.95 0.66 0.65
N ALA A 33 7.56 0.36 1.79
CA ALA A 33 8.64 1.20 2.34
C ALA A 33 9.92 1.25 1.48
N ALA A 34 10.02 0.43 0.43
CA ALA A 34 11.22 0.30 -0.41
C ALA A 34 11.14 0.97 -1.79
N SER A 35 9.99 1.50 -2.22
CA SER A 35 9.84 2.08 -3.57
C SER A 35 10.35 3.52 -3.74
N GLY A 36 11.01 4.07 -2.75
CA GLY A 36 11.54 5.41 -2.82
C GLY A 36 12.99 5.48 -3.26
N ARG A 37 13.31 5.22 -4.52
CA ARG A 37 14.45 5.81 -5.25
C ARG A 37 14.64 5.19 -6.64
N ALA A 38 14.22 5.90 -7.65
CA ALA A 38 14.85 5.83 -8.95
C ALA A 38 15.66 7.13 -9.15
N GLY A 39 16.96 7.02 -9.15
CA GLY A 39 17.89 8.12 -9.42
C GLY A 39 19.29 7.52 -9.52
N SER A 40 19.68 7.21 -10.74
CA SER A 40 20.96 6.68 -11.16
C SER A 40 22.16 7.36 -10.53
N ALA A 41 23.02 6.61 -9.83
CA ALA A 41 24.49 6.59 -9.95
C ALA A 41 25.08 5.52 -9.02
N PRO A 42 26.12 4.81 -9.41
CA PRO A 42 26.79 3.84 -8.57
C PRO A 42 27.67 4.55 -7.55
N GLY A 43 27.33 4.43 -6.29
CA GLY A 43 28.09 4.98 -5.18
C GLY A 43 27.14 5.24 -4.01
N GLY A 44 27.32 4.51 -2.92
CA GLY A 44 26.50 4.65 -1.71
C GLY A 44 26.51 6.09 -1.22
N ILE A 45 25.39 6.80 -1.39
CA ILE A 45 25.21 8.13 -0.84
C ILE A 45 24.56 7.98 0.53
N LEU A 46 25.37 8.13 1.57
CA LEU A 46 24.86 8.52 2.88
C LEU A 46 24.02 9.78 2.68
N ARG A 47 22.75 9.80 3.11
CA ARG A 47 22.00 11.05 3.19
C ARG A 47 22.61 11.88 4.31
N ILE A 48 23.50 12.75 3.95
CA ILE A 48 23.99 13.82 4.81
C ILE A 48 23.07 15.02 4.58
N ASN A 49 22.44 15.52 5.65
CA ASN A 49 21.68 16.77 5.59
C ASN A 49 22.70 17.92 5.47
N ALA A 50 23.12 18.23 4.24
CA ALA A 50 24.15 19.20 3.96
C ALA A 50 23.74 20.10 2.79
N HIS A 51 23.99 21.40 2.94
CA HIS A 51 23.81 22.38 1.87
C HIS A 51 25.14 22.62 1.17
N TYR A 52 25.11 22.60 -0.16
CA TYR A 52 26.27 22.86 -1.00
C TYR A 52 26.11 24.20 -1.72
N ALA A 53 27.11 25.05 -1.64
CA ALA A 53 27.22 26.23 -2.46
C ALA A 53 28.58 26.16 -3.20
N ALA A 54 28.53 25.88 -4.50
CA ALA A 54 29.75 25.66 -5.27
C ALA A 54 29.64 26.27 -6.68
N ARG A 55 30.80 26.64 -7.24
CA ARG A 55 30.99 27.11 -8.61
C ARG A 55 31.67 26.01 -9.42
N ILE A 56 31.18 25.77 -10.63
CA ILE A 56 31.80 24.85 -11.58
C ILE A 56 32.71 25.67 -12.50
N ASP A 57 33.95 25.25 -12.58
CA ASP A 57 34.93 25.82 -13.50
C ASP A 57 35.64 24.66 -14.21
N GLY A 58 35.25 24.42 -15.46
CA GLY A 58 35.70 23.27 -16.24
C GLY A 58 35.44 21.94 -15.52
N ASP A 59 36.49 21.21 -15.16
CA ASP A 59 36.42 19.92 -14.45
C ASP A 59 36.52 20.06 -12.92
N ARG A 60 36.47 21.27 -12.40
CA ARG A 60 36.58 21.55 -10.96
C ARG A 60 35.29 22.11 -10.41
N LEU A 61 34.86 21.59 -9.25
CA LEU A 61 33.74 22.08 -8.48
C LEU A 61 34.31 22.57 -7.14
N ALA A 62 34.41 23.88 -6.98
CA ALA A 62 34.97 24.53 -5.80
C ALA A 62 33.85 25.28 -5.05
N GLY A 63 33.75 25.08 -3.76
CA GLY A 63 32.72 25.72 -2.96
C GLY A 63 32.76 25.32 -1.49
N THR A 64 31.62 25.39 -0.83
CA THR A 64 31.49 25.06 0.58
C THR A 64 30.35 24.07 0.81
N MET A 65 30.54 23.18 1.76
CA MET A 65 29.53 22.28 2.28
C MET A 65 29.25 22.66 3.74
N THR A 66 28.00 22.94 4.03
CA THR A 66 27.53 23.18 5.41
C THR A 66 26.72 21.99 5.90
N GLN A 67 27.17 21.37 6.99
CA GLN A 67 26.49 20.25 7.64
C GLN A 67 26.46 20.46 9.15
N ASN A 68 25.30 20.32 9.75
CA ASN A 68 25.12 20.52 11.21
C ASN A 68 25.66 21.87 11.72
N GLY A 69 25.48 22.95 10.94
CA GLY A 69 26.00 24.28 11.27
C GLY A 69 27.50 24.49 11.06
N GLN A 70 28.25 23.46 10.66
CA GLN A 70 29.68 23.58 10.33
C GLN A 70 29.88 23.70 8.82
N THR A 71 30.58 24.74 8.39
CA THR A 71 30.93 24.96 6.98
C THR A 71 32.36 24.51 6.72
N ARG A 72 32.56 23.72 5.67
CA ARG A 72 33.88 23.24 5.21
C ARG A 72 34.06 23.56 3.74
N THR A 73 35.25 23.88 3.34
CA THR A 73 35.62 24.06 1.93
C THR A 73 35.57 22.71 1.21
N LEU A 74 34.90 22.66 0.07
CA LEU A 74 34.83 21.50 -0.80
C LEU A 74 35.44 21.83 -2.14
N ASP A 75 36.45 21.08 -2.56
CA ASP A 75 37.12 21.22 -3.84
C ASP A 75 37.15 19.83 -4.49
N LEU A 76 36.29 19.63 -5.49
CA LEU A 76 36.17 18.39 -6.23
C LEU A 76 36.64 18.58 -7.67
N LYS A 77 37.43 17.66 -8.15
CA LYS A 77 37.79 17.59 -9.56
C LYS A 77 37.00 16.46 -10.23
N ARG A 78 36.47 16.70 -11.42
CA ARG A 78 35.84 15.64 -12.19
C ARG A 78 36.89 14.53 -12.40
N GLY A 79 36.69 13.39 -11.74
CA GLY A 79 37.48 12.21 -12.01
C GLY A 79 37.21 11.77 -13.45
N SER A 80 38.23 11.43 -14.22
CA SER A 80 38.01 10.57 -15.37
C SER A 80 37.31 9.31 -14.84
N SER A 81 36.17 8.96 -15.39
CA SER A 81 35.59 7.65 -15.11
C SER A 81 36.68 6.63 -15.47
N ALA A 82 37.30 6.03 -14.47
CA ALA A 82 38.13 4.87 -14.74
C ALA A 82 37.26 3.92 -15.56
N PRO A 83 37.75 3.34 -16.65
CA PRO A 83 37.00 2.35 -17.40
C PRO A 83 36.53 1.32 -16.39
N ALA A 84 35.22 0.97 -16.41
CA ALA A 84 34.65 0.00 -15.49
C ALA A 84 35.58 -1.21 -15.49
N THR A 85 36.23 -1.48 -14.38
CA THR A 85 37.18 -2.59 -14.27
C THR A 85 36.40 -3.83 -14.65
N ALA A 86 36.84 -4.55 -15.67
CA ALA A 86 36.17 -5.76 -16.14
C ALA A 86 35.90 -6.68 -14.94
N PRO A 87 34.72 -7.31 -14.85
CA PRO A 87 34.41 -8.19 -13.73
C PRO A 87 35.50 -9.24 -13.58
N ARG A 88 35.92 -9.49 -12.37
CA ARG A 88 36.92 -10.53 -12.08
C ARG A 88 36.42 -11.88 -12.64
N PRO A 89 37.25 -12.65 -13.35
CA PRO A 89 36.87 -14.00 -13.81
C PRO A 89 36.37 -14.87 -12.64
N LEU A 90 35.41 -15.75 -12.89
CA LEU A 90 34.92 -16.71 -11.89
C LEU A 90 36.10 -17.54 -11.39
N ALA A 91 36.24 -17.67 -10.07
CA ALA A 91 37.15 -18.64 -9.50
C ALA A 91 36.68 -20.07 -9.82
N ALA A 92 37.61 -21.01 -9.93
CA ALA A 92 37.24 -22.41 -10.17
C ALA A 92 36.29 -22.91 -9.06
N GLY A 93 35.08 -23.34 -9.43
CA GLY A 93 34.02 -23.78 -8.52
C GLY A 93 33.07 -22.67 -8.03
N GLU A 94 33.25 -21.42 -8.42
CA GLU A 94 32.31 -20.34 -8.12
C GLU A 94 31.05 -20.47 -9.01
N PRO A 95 29.82 -20.47 -8.45
CA PRO A 95 28.61 -20.66 -9.25
C PRO A 95 28.37 -19.46 -10.18
N ALA A 96 27.93 -19.72 -11.40
CA ALA A 96 27.51 -18.70 -12.36
C ALA A 96 26.14 -18.14 -11.91
N LEU A 97 26.13 -17.06 -11.13
CA LEU A 97 24.92 -16.46 -10.56
C LEU A 97 24.35 -15.32 -11.40
N GLU A 98 25.18 -14.71 -12.25
CA GLU A 98 24.77 -13.56 -13.04
C GLU A 98 23.54 -13.84 -13.90
N GLY A 99 22.57 -12.95 -13.89
CA GLY A 99 21.34 -13.05 -14.66
C GLY A 99 20.07 -12.79 -13.86
N ASN A 100 18.95 -13.12 -14.48
CA ASN A 100 17.63 -12.97 -13.87
C ASN A 100 17.14 -14.34 -13.37
N TRP A 101 16.57 -14.33 -12.18
CA TRP A 101 16.05 -15.51 -11.51
C TRP A 101 14.61 -15.26 -11.13
N ALA A 102 13.67 -16.04 -11.67
CA ALA A 102 12.24 -15.84 -11.45
C ALA A 102 11.64 -16.98 -10.64
N GLY A 103 10.74 -16.62 -9.73
CA GLY A 103 9.96 -17.56 -8.94
C GLY A 103 8.70 -16.93 -8.41
N ALA A 104 8.00 -17.68 -7.58
CA ALA A 104 6.79 -17.16 -6.95
C ALA A 104 6.74 -17.55 -5.48
N LEU A 105 6.56 -16.55 -4.67
CA LEU A 105 6.33 -16.71 -3.24
C LEU A 105 4.85 -17.00 -3.01
N GLN A 106 4.55 -18.10 -2.35
CA GLN A 106 3.19 -18.45 -2.00
C GLN A 106 2.91 -18.05 -0.55
N ILE A 107 2.14 -16.99 -0.38
CA ILE A 107 1.72 -16.49 0.95
C ILE A 107 0.22 -16.74 1.10
N GLY A 108 -0.13 -17.86 1.74
CA GLY A 108 -1.51 -18.28 1.80
C GLY A 108 -2.08 -18.53 0.39
N ALA A 109 -3.17 -17.88 0.07
CA ALA A 109 -3.80 -17.93 -1.25
C ALA A 109 -3.16 -16.98 -2.27
N VAL A 110 -2.31 -16.03 -1.83
CA VAL A 110 -1.67 -15.04 -2.69
C VAL A 110 -0.38 -15.61 -3.25
N ARG A 111 -0.21 -15.49 -4.58
CA ARG A 111 1.00 -15.84 -5.29
C ARG A 111 1.69 -14.57 -5.77
N LEU A 112 2.86 -14.26 -5.17
CA LEU A 112 3.66 -13.10 -5.55
C LEU A 112 4.83 -13.54 -6.43
N ARG A 113 4.85 -13.08 -7.68
CA ARG A 113 5.95 -13.34 -8.60
C ARG A 113 7.12 -12.42 -8.30
N LEU A 114 8.27 -13.01 -8.05
CA LEU A 114 9.51 -12.29 -7.78
C LEU A 114 10.51 -12.54 -8.91
N VAL A 115 11.29 -11.49 -9.22
CA VAL A 115 12.47 -11.59 -10.09
C VAL A 115 13.67 -11.04 -9.35
N VAL A 116 14.65 -11.88 -9.11
CA VAL A 116 15.95 -11.49 -8.56
C VAL A 116 16.91 -11.27 -9.74
N LYS A 117 17.44 -10.06 -9.85
CA LYS A 117 18.42 -9.66 -10.86
C LYS A 117 19.78 -9.62 -10.19
N ILE A 118 20.69 -10.50 -10.60
CA ILE A 118 22.03 -10.60 -10.03
C ILE A 118 23.04 -10.18 -11.08
N ARG A 119 23.94 -9.31 -10.72
CA ARG A 119 25.06 -8.88 -11.58
C ARG A 119 26.38 -8.96 -10.86
N ARG A 120 27.41 -9.26 -11.61
CA ARG A 120 28.77 -9.24 -11.10
C ARG A 120 29.34 -7.83 -11.18
N VAL A 121 30.05 -7.43 -10.13
CA VAL A 121 30.77 -6.17 -10.05
C VAL A 121 32.23 -6.41 -9.60
N ALA A 122 33.07 -5.41 -9.72
CA ALA A 122 34.49 -5.58 -9.36
C ALA A 122 34.73 -6.04 -7.91
N THR A 123 33.84 -5.66 -7.00
CA THR A 123 33.91 -5.96 -5.56
C THR A 123 33.12 -7.19 -5.13
N GLY A 124 32.49 -7.91 -6.08
CA GLY A 124 31.68 -9.11 -5.75
C GLY A 124 30.38 -9.16 -6.54
N TRP A 125 29.27 -9.29 -5.84
CA TRP A 125 27.92 -9.43 -6.40
C TRP A 125 27.01 -8.30 -5.96
N GLU A 126 26.19 -7.80 -6.86
CA GLU A 126 25.06 -6.93 -6.57
C GLU A 126 23.76 -7.55 -7.04
N ALA A 127 22.67 -7.25 -6.35
CA ALA A 127 21.37 -7.71 -6.77
C ALA A 127 20.27 -6.69 -6.48
N THR A 128 19.18 -6.81 -7.25
CA THR A 128 17.89 -6.18 -6.96
C THR A 128 16.77 -7.21 -7.07
N VAL A 129 15.63 -6.92 -6.46
CA VAL A 129 14.45 -7.77 -6.52
C VAL A 129 13.28 -6.97 -7.06
N ASP A 130 12.55 -7.54 -8.04
CA ASP A 130 11.25 -7.03 -8.46
C ASP A 130 10.15 -7.90 -7.83
N SER A 131 9.14 -7.28 -7.24
CA SER A 131 7.87 -7.92 -6.90
C SER A 131 6.83 -7.50 -7.95
N LEU A 132 6.58 -8.41 -8.90
CA LEU A 132 5.82 -8.08 -10.11
C LEU A 132 4.36 -7.75 -9.80
N ASP A 133 3.75 -8.52 -8.91
CA ASP A 133 2.32 -8.39 -8.58
C ASP A 133 2.04 -7.22 -7.62
N GLN A 134 3.09 -6.63 -7.05
CA GLN A 134 3.03 -5.43 -6.21
C GLN A 134 3.58 -4.19 -6.93
N ASN A 135 3.87 -4.30 -8.21
CA ASN A 135 4.48 -3.24 -9.03
C ASN A 135 5.77 -2.63 -8.43
N ALA A 136 6.42 -3.32 -7.49
CA ALA A 136 7.68 -2.88 -6.90
C ALA A 136 8.85 -3.34 -7.76
N ARG A 137 9.72 -2.40 -8.15
CA ARG A 137 10.86 -2.64 -9.03
C ARG A 137 12.16 -2.24 -8.35
N ASP A 138 13.22 -2.96 -8.72
CA ASP A 138 14.59 -2.67 -8.32
C ASP A 138 14.77 -2.48 -6.81
N ILE A 139 14.03 -3.27 -5.98
CA ILE A 139 14.19 -3.30 -4.54
C ILE A 139 15.65 -3.65 -4.24
N PRO A 140 16.40 -2.77 -3.57
CA PRO A 140 17.83 -2.97 -3.42
C PRO A 140 18.15 -4.10 -2.43
N VAL A 141 19.06 -4.98 -2.82
CA VAL A 141 19.69 -5.95 -1.92
C VAL A 141 20.87 -5.28 -1.25
N GLY A 142 20.87 -5.21 0.08
CA GLY A 142 21.92 -4.55 0.85
C GLY A 142 23.22 -5.38 0.93
N ALA A 143 23.08 -6.72 0.92
CA ALA A 143 24.23 -7.62 0.91
C ALA A 143 23.94 -8.89 0.12
N VAL A 144 24.89 -9.30 -0.72
CA VAL A 144 24.88 -10.57 -1.46
C VAL A 144 26.07 -11.41 -0.98
N THR A 145 25.79 -12.55 -0.38
CA THR A 145 26.84 -13.49 0.09
C THR A 145 26.72 -14.81 -0.63
N VAL A 146 27.85 -15.33 -1.11
CA VAL A 146 27.94 -16.63 -1.77
C VAL A 146 29.00 -17.45 -1.05
N ASP A 147 28.59 -18.59 -0.50
CA ASP A 147 29.48 -19.50 0.21
C ASP A 147 29.05 -20.96 -0.01
N GLY A 148 30.01 -21.82 -0.41
CA GLY A 148 29.78 -23.25 -0.58
C GLY A 148 28.58 -23.62 -1.49
N GLY A 149 28.28 -22.79 -2.51
CA GLY A 149 27.11 -22.96 -3.38
C GLY A 149 25.80 -22.50 -2.77
N ARG A 150 25.83 -21.77 -1.64
CA ARG A 150 24.67 -21.11 -1.06
C ARG A 150 24.69 -19.63 -1.38
N LEU A 151 23.56 -19.11 -1.80
CA LEU A 151 23.29 -17.69 -2.01
C LEU A 151 22.48 -17.15 -0.85
N LYS A 152 22.90 -16.02 -0.30
CA LYS A 152 22.14 -15.25 0.68
C LYS A 152 22.01 -13.82 0.19
N LEU A 153 20.78 -13.30 0.24
CA LEU A 153 20.43 -11.93 -0.10
C LEU A 153 19.79 -11.30 1.13
N ASP A 154 20.35 -10.22 1.65
CA ASP A 154 19.76 -9.43 2.73
C ASP A 154 19.11 -8.17 2.15
N LEU A 155 17.83 -7.95 2.44
CA LEU A 155 17.03 -6.82 1.97
C LEU A 155 16.55 -5.97 3.17
N PRO A 156 17.43 -5.16 3.77
CA PRO A 156 17.11 -4.43 4.99
C PRO A 156 15.98 -3.41 4.80
N GLY A 157 15.82 -2.87 3.59
CA GLY A 157 14.76 -1.90 3.27
C GLY A 157 13.34 -2.44 3.44
N ILE A 158 13.16 -3.76 3.34
CA ILE A 158 11.87 -4.44 3.50
C ILE A 158 11.90 -5.51 4.61
N ASN A 159 12.93 -5.50 5.46
CA ASN A 159 13.16 -6.49 6.51
C ASN A 159 13.03 -7.94 6.02
N ALA A 160 13.65 -8.22 4.86
CA ALA A 160 13.57 -9.51 4.22
C ALA A 160 14.96 -10.12 3.96
N ARG A 161 14.98 -11.44 3.78
CA ARG A 161 16.15 -12.23 3.44
C ARG A 161 15.74 -13.39 2.54
N TYR A 162 16.57 -13.68 1.55
CA TYR A 162 16.52 -14.94 0.79
C TYR A 162 17.75 -15.78 1.10
N GLU A 163 17.56 -17.07 1.30
CA GLU A 163 18.65 -18.04 1.42
C GLU A 163 18.31 -19.25 0.52
N GLY A 164 19.21 -19.58 -0.40
CA GLY A 164 18.99 -20.67 -1.34
C GLY A 164 20.28 -21.35 -1.76
N ARG A 165 20.15 -22.62 -2.23
CA ARG A 165 21.24 -23.39 -2.81
C ARG A 165 21.19 -23.28 -4.33
N VAL A 166 22.34 -23.01 -4.91
CA VAL A 166 22.51 -22.93 -6.37
C VAL A 166 22.69 -24.33 -6.93
N ASP A 167 21.84 -24.73 -7.87
CA ASP A 167 22.01 -25.92 -8.67
C ASP A 167 21.71 -25.57 -10.14
N ARG A 168 22.77 -25.36 -10.91
CA ARG A 168 22.72 -24.93 -12.32
C ARG A 168 21.81 -23.70 -12.51
N ASP A 169 20.63 -23.90 -13.07
CA ASP A 169 19.65 -22.86 -13.37
C ASP A 169 18.52 -22.77 -12.34
N THR A 170 18.70 -23.39 -11.18
CA THR A 170 17.75 -23.33 -10.06
C THR A 170 18.41 -22.83 -8.79
N LEU A 171 17.65 -22.07 -8.01
CA LEU A 171 17.95 -21.65 -6.65
C LEU A 171 16.83 -22.19 -5.76
N ALA A 172 17.07 -23.35 -5.13
CA ALA A 172 16.14 -23.92 -4.18
C ALA A 172 16.34 -23.26 -2.80
N GLY A 173 15.32 -22.58 -2.28
CA GLY A 173 15.53 -21.79 -1.09
C GLY A 173 14.29 -21.35 -0.36
N SER A 174 14.48 -20.35 0.51
CA SER A 174 13.44 -19.76 1.32
C SER A 174 13.57 -18.25 1.39
N TRP A 175 12.42 -17.60 1.46
CA TRP A 175 12.27 -16.18 1.72
C TRP A 175 11.83 -15.98 3.16
N THR A 176 12.55 -15.15 3.90
CA THR A 176 12.21 -14.75 5.26
C THR A 176 11.86 -13.27 5.26
N GLN A 177 10.71 -12.87 5.79
CA GLN A 177 10.31 -11.47 5.93
C GLN A 177 9.42 -11.30 7.15
N GLY A 178 9.70 -10.26 7.97
CA GLY A 178 8.94 -10.03 9.18
C GLY A 178 8.94 -11.20 10.19
N GLY A 179 9.98 -12.05 10.16
CA GLY A 179 10.09 -13.25 10.99
C GLY A 179 9.39 -14.49 10.42
N GLN A 180 8.66 -14.36 9.32
CA GLN A 180 8.04 -15.50 8.62
C GLN A 180 8.96 -16.07 7.55
N VAL A 181 8.86 -17.38 7.32
CA VAL A 181 9.67 -18.10 6.32
C VAL A 181 8.75 -18.81 5.34
N TRP A 182 8.97 -18.56 4.05
CA TRP A 182 8.25 -19.23 2.97
C TRP A 182 9.24 -19.91 2.02
N PRO A 183 8.91 -21.10 1.47
CA PRO A 183 9.66 -21.68 0.39
C PRO A 183 9.63 -20.73 -0.82
N LEU A 184 10.79 -20.52 -1.44
CA LEU A 184 10.92 -19.77 -2.68
C LEU A 184 12.01 -20.41 -3.54
N ASP A 185 11.58 -21.15 -4.54
CA ASP A 185 12.49 -21.65 -5.57
C ASP A 185 12.49 -20.68 -6.75
N LEU A 186 13.68 -20.34 -7.22
CA LEU A 186 13.89 -19.45 -8.34
C LEU A 186 14.54 -20.23 -9.49
N THR A 187 14.10 -19.95 -10.70
CA THR A 187 14.67 -20.52 -11.93
C THR A 187 15.29 -19.40 -12.77
N ARG A 188 16.47 -19.67 -13.32
CA ARG A 188 17.13 -18.73 -14.23
C ARG A 188 16.27 -18.48 -15.45
N THR A 189 16.14 -17.23 -15.86
CA THR A 189 15.37 -16.86 -17.05
C THR A 189 16.12 -15.84 -17.90
N ALA A 190 16.17 -16.08 -19.20
CA ALA A 190 16.74 -15.10 -20.14
C ALA A 190 15.83 -13.88 -20.28
N THR A 191 14.53 -14.07 -20.19
CA THR A 191 13.54 -13.00 -20.27
C THR A 191 12.72 -12.99 -18.98
N PRO A 192 12.89 -11.98 -18.11
CA PRO A 192 12.07 -11.84 -16.92
C PRO A 192 10.58 -11.84 -17.26
N PRO A 193 9.72 -12.46 -16.44
CA PRO A 193 8.28 -12.35 -16.62
C PRO A 193 7.86 -10.87 -16.63
N VAL A 194 7.08 -10.49 -17.61
CA VAL A 194 6.54 -9.13 -17.72
C VAL A 194 5.13 -9.14 -17.14
N VAL A 195 4.83 -8.19 -16.27
CA VAL A 195 3.44 -7.88 -15.93
C VAL A 195 2.82 -7.24 -17.16
N ARG A 196 1.90 -7.94 -17.80
CA ARG A 196 1.11 -7.32 -18.88
C ARG A 196 0.13 -6.35 -18.24
N PRO A 197 -0.02 -5.14 -18.77
CA PRO A 197 -1.08 -4.23 -18.35
C PRO A 197 -2.43 -4.95 -18.39
N ARG A 198 -3.28 -4.69 -17.41
CA ARG A 198 -4.65 -5.21 -17.45
C ARG A 198 -5.41 -4.57 -18.61
N VAL A 199 -6.42 -5.29 -19.14
CA VAL A 199 -7.17 -4.86 -20.33
C VAL A 199 -7.77 -3.46 -20.21
N GLN A 200 -8.06 -3.03 -18.97
CA GLN A 200 -8.66 -1.73 -18.68
C GLN A 200 -7.64 -0.61 -18.43
N GLU A 201 -6.34 -0.92 -18.32
CA GLU A 201 -5.35 0.14 -18.20
C GLU A 201 -5.32 0.98 -19.48
N PRO A 202 -5.36 2.33 -19.36
CA PRO A 202 -5.42 3.22 -20.50
C PRO A 202 -4.21 3.05 -21.41
N GLN A 203 -4.47 2.94 -22.71
CA GLN A 203 -3.44 2.78 -23.74
C GLN A 203 -3.06 4.14 -24.33
N ARG A 204 -1.77 4.36 -24.56
CA ARG A 204 -1.27 5.59 -25.22
C ARG A 204 -1.42 5.51 -26.73
N PRO A 205 -1.72 6.64 -27.42
CA PRO A 205 -1.85 7.99 -26.87
C PRO A 205 -3.17 8.18 -26.09
N LEU A 206 -3.07 8.92 -24.98
CA LEU A 206 -4.25 9.24 -24.16
C LEU A 206 -5.08 10.36 -24.81
N PRO A 207 -6.42 10.35 -24.68
CA PRO A 207 -7.27 11.43 -25.19
C PRO A 207 -7.40 12.62 -24.22
N TYR A 208 -6.43 12.80 -23.33
CA TYR A 208 -6.33 13.84 -22.32
C TYR A 208 -4.86 14.04 -21.93
N ASP A 209 -4.56 15.13 -21.24
CA ASP A 209 -3.23 15.41 -20.75
C ASP A 209 -2.95 14.65 -19.44
N GLU A 210 -1.74 14.11 -19.30
CA GLU A 210 -1.24 13.50 -18.07
C GLU A 210 -0.01 14.28 -17.60
N ILE A 211 -0.09 14.86 -16.41
CA ILE A 211 0.86 15.82 -15.89
C ILE A 211 1.37 15.36 -14.53
N GLU A 212 2.69 15.11 -14.42
CA GLU A 212 3.34 14.91 -13.12
C GLU A 212 3.39 16.23 -12.36
N THR A 213 2.96 16.21 -11.10
CA THR A 213 2.91 17.40 -10.26
C THR A 213 3.25 17.05 -8.82
N VAL A 214 3.39 18.08 -7.98
CA VAL A 214 3.68 17.95 -6.55
C VAL A 214 2.68 18.81 -5.78
N VAL A 215 2.14 18.25 -4.70
CA VAL A 215 1.31 18.96 -3.74
C VAL A 215 2.10 19.17 -2.46
N GLU A 216 2.13 20.40 -1.96
CA GLU A 216 2.72 20.72 -0.67
C GLU A 216 1.67 20.64 0.43
N ASN A 217 1.97 19.91 1.51
CA ASN A 217 1.26 20.00 2.77
C ASN A 217 2.12 20.80 3.77
N PRO A 218 1.91 22.12 3.89
CA PRO A 218 2.75 22.97 4.73
C PRO A 218 2.61 22.66 6.23
N THR A 219 1.45 22.16 6.65
CA THR A 219 1.19 21.79 8.05
C THR A 219 2.06 20.60 8.46
N ALA A 220 2.11 19.59 7.65
CA ALA A 220 2.95 18.39 7.86
C ALA A 220 4.40 18.60 7.39
N ARG A 221 4.71 19.67 6.64
CA ARG A 221 6.00 19.95 6.02
C ARG A 221 6.47 18.81 5.10
N ILE A 222 5.56 18.31 4.31
CA ILE A 222 5.80 17.25 3.34
C ILE A 222 5.37 17.67 1.95
N THR A 223 5.85 16.92 0.96
CA THR A 223 5.42 17.03 -0.42
C THR A 223 4.87 15.68 -0.89
N LEU A 224 3.73 15.71 -1.55
CA LEU A 224 3.09 14.54 -2.16
C LEU A 224 3.35 14.55 -3.67
N ALA A 225 3.83 13.45 -4.20
CA ALA A 225 4.06 13.30 -5.63
C ALA A 225 2.79 12.79 -6.29
N CYS A 226 2.29 13.51 -7.26
CA CYS A 226 0.98 13.30 -7.83
C CYS A 226 1.02 13.21 -9.35
N THR A 227 -0.03 12.63 -9.92
CA THR A 227 -0.35 12.72 -11.33
C THR A 227 -1.72 13.38 -11.48
N LEU A 228 -1.79 14.40 -12.31
CA LEU A 228 -3.01 15.06 -12.74
C LEU A 228 -3.37 14.57 -14.13
N THR A 229 -4.60 14.12 -14.33
CA THR A 229 -5.17 13.88 -15.66
C THR A 229 -6.20 14.96 -15.97
N LYS A 230 -6.03 15.64 -17.11
CA LYS A 230 -6.79 16.83 -17.50
C LYS A 230 -7.42 16.64 -18.88
N PRO A 231 -8.74 16.83 -19.05
CA PRO A 231 -9.36 16.86 -20.38
C PRO A 231 -8.69 17.91 -21.26
N HIS A 232 -8.68 17.68 -22.58
CA HIS A 232 -8.18 18.69 -23.52
C HIS A 232 -9.09 19.92 -23.53
N GLY A 233 -8.50 21.10 -23.63
CA GLY A 233 -9.20 22.40 -23.64
C GLY A 233 -8.77 23.31 -22.49
N ASP A 234 -9.41 24.47 -22.43
CA ASP A 234 -9.03 25.56 -21.51
C ASP A 234 -9.79 25.53 -20.18
N GLY A 235 -10.83 24.70 -20.05
CA GLY A 235 -11.69 24.65 -18.86
C GLY A 235 -12.72 25.79 -18.82
N PRO A 236 -13.25 26.18 -17.63
CA PRO A 236 -12.93 25.56 -16.36
C PRO A 236 -13.51 24.15 -16.22
N PHE A 237 -12.71 23.21 -15.75
CA PHE A 237 -13.12 21.84 -15.49
C PHE A 237 -13.52 21.66 -14.03
N ALA A 238 -14.46 20.77 -13.76
CA ALA A 238 -14.61 20.22 -12.42
C ALA A 238 -13.39 19.39 -12.04
N GLY A 239 -13.13 19.24 -10.74
CA GLY A 239 -11.97 18.51 -10.24
C GLY A 239 -12.32 17.41 -9.24
N VAL A 240 -11.53 16.36 -9.21
CA VAL A 240 -11.64 15.26 -8.24
C VAL A 240 -10.27 14.88 -7.70
N VAL A 241 -10.20 14.66 -6.40
CA VAL A 241 -9.05 14.02 -5.74
C VAL A 241 -9.40 12.58 -5.40
N LEU A 242 -8.53 11.63 -5.75
CA LEU A 242 -8.68 10.21 -5.38
C LEU A 242 -7.86 9.91 -4.12
N LEU A 243 -8.52 9.32 -3.12
CA LEU A 243 -7.95 9.00 -1.80
C LEU A 243 -7.89 7.48 -1.60
N THR A 244 -6.69 6.97 -1.43
CA THR A 244 -6.37 5.54 -1.36
C THR A 244 -6.90 4.85 -0.11
N GLY A 245 -7.00 3.52 -0.17
CA GLY A 245 -7.37 2.68 0.98
C GLY A 245 -6.23 2.51 1.98
N SER A 246 -6.43 1.59 2.94
CA SER A 246 -5.49 1.34 4.04
C SER A 246 -4.13 0.85 3.57
N GLY A 247 -3.10 1.27 4.28
CA GLY A 247 -1.72 0.91 4.00
C GLY A 247 -1.02 1.94 3.10
N PRO A 248 0.31 1.84 2.97
CA PRO A 248 1.10 2.76 2.14
C PRO A 248 0.86 2.45 0.65
N GLN A 249 0.05 3.26 0.00
CA GLN A 249 -0.39 3.09 -1.38
C GLN A 249 0.31 4.05 -2.34
N ASP A 250 0.56 3.58 -3.56
CA ASP A 250 0.90 4.48 -4.66
C ASP A 250 -0.39 5.13 -5.22
N ARG A 251 -0.23 6.17 -6.03
CA ARG A 251 -1.31 6.95 -6.64
C ARG A 251 -2.27 6.15 -7.53
N ASP A 252 -1.88 4.96 -7.95
CA ASP A 252 -2.67 4.04 -8.77
C ASP A 252 -3.44 3.04 -7.91
N GLU A 253 -3.21 3.02 -6.57
CA GLU A 253 -3.71 2.01 -5.63
C GLU A 253 -3.36 0.60 -6.12
N ALA A 254 -2.10 0.39 -6.50
CA ALA A 254 -1.66 -0.82 -7.17
C ALA A 254 -1.71 -2.04 -6.24
N LEU A 255 -2.55 -3.01 -6.57
CA LEU A 255 -2.77 -4.22 -5.79
C LEU A 255 -2.94 -5.44 -6.70
N MET A 256 -2.15 -6.51 -6.46
CA MET A 256 -2.24 -7.80 -7.17
C MET A 256 -2.25 -7.68 -8.70
N GLY A 257 -1.48 -6.74 -9.23
CA GLY A 257 -1.36 -6.47 -10.66
C GLY A 257 -2.51 -5.64 -11.25
N HIS A 258 -3.40 -5.11 -10.42
CA HIS A 258 -4.42 -4.12 -10.78
C HIS A 258 -3.97 -2.72 -10.39
N LYS A 259 -4.56 -1.72 -11.03
CA LYS A 259 -4.39 -0.30 -10.74
C LYS A 259 -5.75 0.40 -10.75
N PRO A 260 -6.56 0.19 -9.69
CA PRO A 260 -7.92 0.71 -9.64
C PRO A 260 -8.02 2.20 -9.90
N PHE A 261 -7.16 3.01 -9.29
CA PHE A 261 -7.19 4.45 -9.45
C PHE A 261 -6.69 4.95 -10.82
N LEU A 262 -5.79 4.21 -11.47
CA LEU A 262 -5.43 4.51 -12.86
C LEU A 262 -6.65 4.32 -13.79
N VAL A 263 -7.38 3.21 -13.63
CA VAL A 263 -8.57 2.90 -14.44
C VAL A 263 -9.73 3.85 -14.13
N LEU A 264 -9.94 4.17 -12.86
CA LEU A 264 -10.98 5.09 -12.42
C LEU A 264 -10.70 6.52 -12.89
N SER A 265 -9.44 6.99 -12.79
CA SER A 265 -9.07 8.33 -13.28
C SER A 265 -9.24 8.46 -14.78
N ASP A 266 -8.90 7.42 -15.56
CA ASP A 266 -9.17 7.41 -17.02
C ASP A 266 -10.67 7.59 -17.31
N ALA A 267 -11.52 6.82 -16.63
CA ALA A 267 -12.96 6.89 -16.82
C ALA A 267 -13.53 8.28 -16.45
N ILE A 268 -13.10 8.86 -15.35
CA ILE A 268 -13.55 10.18 -14.89
C ILE A 268 -13.01 11.29 -15.81
N THR A 269 -11.74 11.22 -16.23
CA THR A 269 -11.16 12.23 -17.10
C THR A 269 -11.80 12.23 -18.49
N ARG A 270 -12.15 11.05 -19.04
CA ARG A 270 -12.93 10.93 -20.28
C ARG A 270 -14.34 11.51 -20.15
N ALA A 271 -14.89 11.57 -18.95
CA ALA A 271 -16.17 12.22 -18.66
C ALA A 271 -16.07 13.75 -18.49
N GLY A 272 -14.89 14.33 -18.72
CA GLY A 272 -14.67 15.79 -18.72
C GLY A 272 -14.27 16.39 -17.38
N VAL A 273 -13.79 15.59 -16.43
CA VAL A 273 -13.41 16.03 -15.08
C VAL A 273 -11.89 15.88 -14.88
N GLU A 274 -11.23 16.87 -14.31
CA GLU A 274 -9.83 16.77 -13.90
C GLU A 274 -9.67 15.85 -12.71
N VAL A 275 -8.66 14.98 -12.72
CA VAL A 275 -8.42 14.04 -11.62
C VAL A 275 -7.00 14.15 -11.11
N LEU A 276 -6.87 14.42 -9.81
CA LEU A 276 -5.61 14.39 -9.07
C LEU A 276 -5.54 13.12 -8.23
N ARG A 277 -4.43 12.38 -8.35
CA ARG A 277 -4.11 11.22 -7.55
C ARG A 277 -2.66 11.26 -7.10
N CYS A 278 -2.41 11.01 -5.82
CA CYS A 278 -1.09 11.18 -5.20
C CYS A 278 -0.59 9.88 -4.58
N ASP A 279 0.74 9.71 -4.54
CA ASP A 279 1.36 8.71 -3.68
C ASP A 279 1.16 9.14 -2.23
N ASP A 280 0.82 8.21 -1.33
CA ASP A 280 0.70 8.51 0.10
C ASP A 280 2.00 9.07 0.67
N ARG A 281 1.90 9.79 1.80
CA ARG A 281 3.08 10.26 2.52
C ARG A 281 4.09 9.14 2.78
N GLY A 282 5.35 9.34 2.41
CA GLY A 282 6.42 8.34 2.57
C GLY A 282 6.40 7.20 1.55
N VAL A 283 5.52 7.25 0.54
CA VAL A 283 5.42 6.28 -0.55
C VAL A 283 5.91 6.90 -1.86
N GLY A 284 6.45 6.09 -2.76
CA GLY A 284 6.89 6.53 -4.07
C GLY A 284 7.87 7.70 -4.01
N LYS A 285 7.46 8.83 -4.57
CA LYS A 285 8.24 10.08 -4.54
C LYS A 285 7.74 11.07 -3.46
N SER A 286 6.69 10.74 -2.72
CA SER A 286 6.18 11.55 -1.62
C SER A 286 7.12 11.53 -0.44
N THR A 287 7.29 12.68 0.20
CA THR A 287 8.08 12.80 1.43
C THR A 287 7.24 12.49 2.68
N GLY A 288 7.86 12.54 3.86
CA GLY A 288 7.20 12.20 5.12
C GLY A 288 7.40 10.74 5.53
N ALA A 289 6.58 10.27 6.45
CA ALA A 289 6.64 8.91 6.97
C ALA A 289 5.23 8.35 7.20
N PHE A 290 4.88 7.29 6.51
CA PHE A 290 3.61 6.59 6.68
C PHE A 290 3.50 5.96 8.08
N ALA A 291 4.56 5.34 8.58
CA ALA A 291 4.57 4.53 9.79
C ALA A 291 4.09 5.26 11.07
N ASN A 292 4.17 6.59 11.09
CA ASN A 292 3.75 7.42 12.23
C ASN A 292 2.45 8.18 11.96
N ALA A 293 1.86 8.02 10.77
CA ALA A 293 0.66 8.72 10.38
C ALA A 293 -0.61 8.03 10.91
N THR A 294 -1.69 8.76 10.92
CA THR A 294 -3.03 8.33 11.29
C THR A 294 -4.01 8.67 10.17
N THR A 295 -5.21 8.12 10.21
CA THR A 295 -6.31 8.48 9.30
C THR A 295 -6.58 10.00 9.28
N PHE A 296 -6.30 10.70 10.41
CA PHE A 296 -6.43 12.16 10.47
C PHE A 296 -5.33 12.90 9.72
N ASP A 297 -4.10 12.36 9.72
CA ASP A 297 -2.99 12.90 8.94
C ASP A 297 -3.25 12.75 7.44
N PHE A 298 -3.87 11.64 7.02
CA PHE A 298 -4.28 11.44 5.64
C PHE A 298 -5.41 12.40 5.24
N ALA A 299 -6.31 12.76 6.16
CA ALA A 299 -7.32 13.78 5.89
C ALA A 299 -6.70 15.18 5.75
N ASP A 300 -5.61 15.49 6.46
CA ASP A 300 -4.87 16.73 6.29
C ASP A 300 -4.14 16.77 4.92
N ASP A 301 -3.62 15.62 4.45
CA ASP A 301 -3.06 15.50 3.09
C ASP A 301 -4.14 15.68 2.04
N ALA A 302 -5.29 15.04 2.19
CA ALA A 302 -6.43 15.18 1.28
C ALA A 302 -6.90 16.64 1.16
N LEU A 303 -6.94 17.38 2.26
CA LEU A 303 -7.28 18.82 2.24
C LEU A 303 -6.21 19.65 1.51
N ALA A 304 -4.94 19.31 1.62
CA ALA A 304 -3.87 19.96 0.86
C ALA A 304 -3.99 19.65 -0.65
N GLU A 305 -4.32 18.42 -1.02
CA GLU A 305 -4.58 18.02 -2.41
C GLU A 305 -5.79 18.76 -3.01
N VAL A 306 -6.89 18.85 -2.26
CA VAL A 306 -8.07 19.62 -2.64
C VAL A 306 -7.72 21.09 -2.84
N ALA A 307 -6.97 21.69 -1.92
CA ALA A 307 -6.55 23.08 -2.03
C ALA A 307 -5.64 23.32 -3.25
N ALA A 308 -4.71 22.40 -3.52
CA ALA A 308 -3.85 22.47 -4.69
C ALA A 308 -4.64 22.37 -6.01
N LEU A 309 -5.60 21.44 -6.11
CA LEU A 309 -6.45 21.28 -7.27
C LEU A 309 -7.33 22.52 -7.50
N ARG A 310 -7.97 23.03 -6.45
CA ARG A 310 -8.75 24.27 -6.48
C ARG A 310 -7.94 25.52 -6.83
N GLY A 311 -6.64 25.50 -6.59
CA GLY A 311 -5.72 26.60 -6.92
C GLY A 311 -5.38 26.70 -8.41
N ARG A 312 -5.70 25.70 -9.21
CA ARG A 312 -5.39 25.68 -10.64
C ARG A 312 -6.32 26.60 -11.44
N PRO A 313 -5.80 27.36 -12.41
CA PRO A 313 -6.61 28.33 -13.18
C PRO A 313 -7.68 27.67 -14.04
N GLU A 314 -7.43 26.43 -14.54
CA GLU A 314 -8.35 25.67 -15.37
C GLU A 314 -9.41 24.89 -14.57
N VAL A 315 -9.38 24.95 -13.24
CA VAL A 315 -10.33 24.24 -12.37
C VAL A 315 -11.43 25.17 -11.87
N ALA A 316 -12.65 24.73 -12.02
CA ALA A 316 -13.82 25.37 -11.42
C ALA A 316 -13.82 25.16 -9.90
N ARG A 317 -13.34 26.13 -9.14
CA ARG A 317 -13.10 26.04 -7.69
C ARG A 317 -14.29 25.54 -6.86
N ALA A 318 -15.51 25.88 -7.29
CA ALA A 318 -16.73 25.47 -6.62
C ALA A 318 -17.16 24.04 -6.95
N HIS A 319 -16.48 23.37 -7.88
CA HIS A 319 -16.83 22.07 -8.42
C HIS A 319 -15.72 21.02 -8.20
N VAL A 320 -15.07 21.07 -7.03
CA VAL A 320 -14.04 20.10 -6.65
C VAL A 320 -14.59 19.15 -5.59
N GLY A 321 -14.54 17.85 -5.86
CA GLY A 321 -14.95 16.79 -4.95
C GLY A 321 -13.84 15.82 -4.62
N VAL A 322 -14.15 14.83 -3.79
CA VAL A 322 -13.25 13.75 -3.41
C VAL A 322 -13.89 12.39 -3.65
N VAL A 323 -13.08 11.42 -4.04
CA VAL A 323 -13.45 10.00 -4.14
C VAL A 323 -12.51 9.22 -3.24
N GLY A 324 -13.02 8.55 -2.22
CA GLY A 324 -12.20 7.73 -1.33
C GLY A 324 -12.59 6.25 -1.42
N HIS A 325 -11.59 5.37 -1.45
CA HIS A 325 -11.78 3.93 -1.43
C HIS A 325 -11.43 3.36 -0.06
N SER A 326 -12.27 2.48 0.49
CA SER A 326 -12.01 1.79 1.77
C SER A 326 -11.72 2.79 2.91
N GLU A 327 -10.54 2.79 3.53
CA GLU A 327 -10.13 3.81 4.50
C GLU A 327 -10.15 5.22 3.90
N GLY A 328 -9.82 5.37 2.61
CA GLY A 328 -9.92 6.64 1.91
C GLY A 328 -11.32 7.24 1.91
N ALA A 329 -12.37 6.42 1.99
CA ALA A 329 -13.74 6.90 2.18
C ALA A 329 -13.93 7.52 3.58
N THR A 330 -13.28 6.97 4.62
CA THR A 330 -13.25 7.60 5.95
C THR A 330 -12.47 8.90 5.92
N VAL A 331 -11.33 8.94 5.23
CA VAL A 331 -10.54 10.16 5.00
C VAL A 331 -11.38 11.23 4.30
N ALA A 332 -12.12 10.85 3.24
CA ALA A 332 -13.05 11.73 2.52
C ALA A 332 -14.15 12.30 3.43
N ALA A 333 -14.75 11.46 4.29
CA ALA A 333 -15.75 11.90 5.25
C ALA A 333 -15.18 12.87 6.30
N ILE A 334 -13.95 12.62 6.80
CA ILE A 334 -13.25 13.51 7.72
C ILE A 334 -12.96 14.85 7.04
N ALA A 335 -12.43 14.83 5.81
CA ALA A 335 -12.16 16.03 5.04
C ALA A 335 -13.44 16.86 4.84
N ALA A 336 -14.53 16.22 4.37
CA ALA A 336 -15.81 16.88 4.15
C ALA A 336 -16.44 17.45 5.43
N ALA A 337 -16.19 16.81 6.58
CA ALA A 337 -16.63 17.32 7.87
C ALA A 337 -15.84 18.55 8.36
N ARG A 338 -14.66 18.80 7.78
CA ARG A 338 -13.73 19.87 8.20
C ARG A 338 -13.70 21.08 7.27
N THR A 339 -14.23 20.97 6.05
CA THR A 339 -14.25 22.06 5.07
C THR A 339 -15.61 22.19 4.39
N ALA A 340 -15.96 23.42 4.01
CA ALA A 340 -17.09 23.72 3.13
C ALA A 340 -16.65 23.81 1.65
N ASP A 341 -15.41 23.52 1.35
CA ASP A 341 -14.79 23.70 0.03
C ASP A 341 -15.03 22.56 -0.95
N LEU A 342 -15.67 21.48 -0.49
CA LEU A 342 -16.01 20.34 -1.36
C LEU A 342 -17.39 20.51 -1.97
N ALA A 343 -17.51 20.15 -3.26
CA ALA A 343 -18.77 20.14 -3.99
C ALA A 343 -19.55 18.83 -3.79
N PHE A 344 -18.84 17.70 -3.64
CA PHE A 344 -19.43 16.39 -3.46
C PHE A 344 -18.40 15.39 -2.87
N VAL A 345 -18.92 14.25 -2.43
CA VAL A 345 -18.11 13.12 -1.90
C VAL A 345 -18.57 11.81 -2.51
N VAL A 346 -17.61 10.98 -2.94
CA VAL A 346 -17.87 9.60 -3.37
C VAL A 346 -17.16 8.64 -2.43
N LEU A 347 -17.90 7.71 -1.86
CA LEU A 347 -17.43 6.70 -0.90
C LEU A 347 -17.49 5.33 -1.56
N LEU A 348 -16.33 4.80 -1.95
CA LEU A 348 -16.17 3.50 -2.58
C LEU A 348 -15.81 2.47 -1.52
N ALA A 349 -16.67 1.48 -1.28
CA ALA A 349 -16.45 0.42 -0.28
C ALA A 349 -16.05 0.96 1.11
N GLY A 350 -16.60 2.14 1.48
CA GLY A 350 -16.27 2.83 2.72
C GLY A 350 -16.92 2.19 3.94
N PRO A 351 -16.19 2.06 5.07
CA PRO A 351 -16.76 1.59 6.32
C PRO A 351 -17.67 2.65 6.97
N ALA A 352 -18.78 2.18 7.57
CA ALA A 352 -19.61 2.97 8.47
C ALA A 352 -19.47 2.49 9.92
N LEU A 353 -18.73 1.43 10.15
CA LEU A 353 -18.45 0.89 11.48
C LEU A 353 -17.00 1.19 11.90
N PRO A 354 -16.72 1.31 13.20
CA PRO A 354 -15.36 1.41 13.72
C PRO A 354 -14.48 0.23 13.29
N GLY A 355 -13.18 0.48 13.14
CA GLY A 355 -12.24 -0.50 12.59
C GLY A 355 -12.19 -1.81 13.37
N ASP A 356 -12.34 -1.81 14.69
CA ASP A 356 -12.39 -3.06 15.47
C ASP A 356 -13.61 -3.92 15.13
N GLN A 357 -14.76 -3.30 14.81
CA GLN A 357 -15.96 -4.03 14.37
C GLN A 357 -15.76 -4.56 12.94
N ILE A 358 -15.13 -3.78 12.07
CA ILE A 358 -14.77 -4.25 10.73
C ILE A 358 -13.84 -5.46 10.80
N LEU A 359 -12.78 -5.40 11.60
CA LEU A 359 -11.85 -6.52 11.79
C LEU A 359 -12.54 -7.75 12.37
N ASP A 360 -13.46 -7.57 13.29
CA ASP A 360 -14.24 -8.67 13.87
C ASP A 360 -15.12 -9.38 12.82
N LEU A 361 -15.78 -8.62 11.95
CA LEU A 361 -16.57 -9.16 10.84
C LEU A 361 -15.72 -9.90 9.82
N GLN A 362 -14.61 -9.32 9.40
CA GLN A 362 -13.67 -9.93 8.47
C GLN A 362 -13.16 -11.28 9.00
N ARG A 363 -12.75 -11.32 10.26
CA ARG A 363 -12.25 -12.53 10.89
C ARG A 363 -13.33 -13.61 11.02
N ALA A 364 -14.52 -13.24 11.48
CA ALA A 364 -15.62 -14.18 11.59
C ALA A 364 -15.99 -14.82 10.24
N TRP A 365 -15.93 -14.03 9.15
CA TRP A 365 -16.15 -14.53 7.80
C TRP A 365 -15.03 -15.51 7.37
N LEU A 366 -13.76 -15.17 7.61
CA LEU A 366 -12.61 -16.02 7.29
C LEU A 366 -12.65 -17.34 8.04
N GLU A 367 -12.86 -17.29 9.35
CA GLU A 367 -12.94 -18.49 10.19
C GLU A 367 -14.09 -19.40 9.77
N LYS A 368 -15.24 -18.82 9.44
CA LYS A 368 -16.40 -19.56 8.90
C LYS A 368 -16.08 -20.22 7.57
N THR A 369 -15.44 -19.50 6.65
CA THR A 369 -15.05 -20.02 5.34
C THR A 369 -13.99 -21.12 5.46
N ALA A 370 -13.13 -21.02 6.47
CA ALA A 370 -12.16 -22.05 6.83
C ALA A 370 -12.76 -23.29 7.52
N GLY A 371 -14.08 -23.32 7.74
CA GLY A 371 -14.77 -24.44 8.40
C GLY A 371 -14.57 -24.48 9.91
N VAL A 372 -14.21 -23.36 10.54
CA VAL A 372 -14.11 -23.26 11.99
C VAL A 372 -15.52 -23.28 12.60
N SER A 373 -15.71 -24.06 13.67
CA SER A 373 -17.00 -24.15 14.33
C SER A 373 -17.44 -22.82 14.93
N SER A 374 -18.75 -22.55 14.96
CA SER A 374 -19.33 -21.33 15.53
C SER A 374 -18.89 -21.08 16.98
N GLN A 375 -18.73 -22.15 17.79
CA GLN A 375 -18.22 -22.04 19.14
C GLN A 375 -16.79 -21.49 19.18
N LYS A 376 -15.90 -22.02 18.33
CA LYS A 376 -14.52 -21.56 18.26
C LYS A 376 -14.42 -20.13 17.73
N ILE A 377 -15.26 -19.75 16.78
CA ILE A 377 -15.37 -18.37 16.30
C ILE A 377 -15.75 -17.44 17.47
N ALA A 378 -16.75 -17.83 18.28
CA ALA A 378 -17.17 -17.03 19.43
C ALA A 378 -16.05 -16.89 20.49
N GLU A 379 -15.33 -17.97 20.79
CA GLU A 379 -14.18 -17.96 21.71
C GLU A 379 -13.06 -17.03 21.22
N SER A 380 -12.74 -17.10 19.93
CA SER A 380 -11.79 -16.26 19.25
C SER A 380 -12.17 -14.78 19.33
N ARG A 381 -13.40 -14.44 18.96
CA ARG A 381 -13.93 -13.08 19.06
C ARG A 381 -13.80 -12.51 20.47
N ALA A 382 -14.11 -13.31 21.49
CA ALA A 382 -13.98 -12.89 22.90
C ALA A 382 -12.54 -12.50 23.27
N GLN A 383 -11.54 -13.20 22.74
CA GLN A 383 -10.12 -12.87 22.98
C GLN A 383 -9.72 -11.55 22.28
N TRP A 384 -10.14 -11.36 21.02
CA TRP A 384 -9.89 -10.12 20.31
C TRP A 384 -10.55 -8.92 20.96
N HIS A 385 -11.78 -9.06 21.41
CA HIS A 385 -12.48 -7.99 22.12
C HIS A 385 -11.72 -7.56 23.37
N LYS A 386 -11.07 -8.48 24.11
CA LYS A 386 -10.20 -8.13 25.25
C LYS A 386 -9.00 -7.30 24.78
N ALA A 387 -8.32 -7.71 23.71
CA ALA A 387 -7.20 -6.95 23.17
C ALA A 387 -7.62 -5.56 22.68
N PHE A 388 -8.73 -5.46 21.94
CA PHE A 388 -9.26 -4.16 21.50
C PHE A 388 -9.69 -3.28 22.68
N ALA A 389 -10.27 -3.84 23.74
CA ALA A 389 -10.60 -3.09 24.95
C ALA A 389 -9.34 -2.48 25.60
N ILE A 390 -8.24 -3.23 25.68
CA ILE A 390 -6.95 -2.71 26.16
C ILE A 390 -6.48 -1.58 25.25
N LEU A 391 -6.45 -1.77 23.93
CA LEU A 391 -5.97 -0.77 22.98
C LEU A 391 -6.80 0.52 22.98
N ARG A 392 -8.10 0.42 23.29
CA ARG A 392 -8.99 1.58 23.40
C ARG A 392 -8.82 2.34 24.72
N SER A 393 -8.73 1.63 25.84
CA SER A 393 -8.72 2.22 27.18
C SER A 393 -7.33 2.67 27.61
N GLU A 394 -6.28 1.93 27.25
CA GLU A 394 -4.93 2.20 27.73
C GLU A 394 -4.19 3.17 26.79
N LYS A 395 -3.89 4.36 27.29
CA LYS A 395 -3.19 5.40 26.51
C LYS A 395 -1.69 5.22 26.50
N ASP A 396 -1.14 4.75 27.61
CA ASP A 396 0.29 4.48 27.71
C ASP A 396 0.66 3.19 26.94
N ALA A 397 1.62 3.31 26.04
CA ALA A 397 2.03 2.21 25.19
C ALA A 397 2.74 1.08 25.97
N GLY A 398 3.47 1.42 27.05
CA GLY A 398 4.13 0.46 27.92
C GLY A 398 3.11 -0.37 28.70
N ALA A 399 2.16 0.31 29.36
CA ALA A 399 1.08 -0.36 30.09
C ALA A 399 0.18 -1.20 29.16
N ALA A 400 -0.12 -0.70 27.96
CA ALA A 400 -0.85 -1.47 26.95
C ALA A 400 -0.07 -2.75 26.56
N ARG A 401 1.23 -2.61 26.33
CA ARG A 401 2.11 -3.74 26.00
C ARG A 401 2.12 -4.81 27.11
N GLU A 402 2.21 -4.40 28.39
CA GLU A 402 2.18 -5.33 29.52
C GLU A 402 0.85 -6.09 29.62
N LYS A 403 -0.27 -5.39 29.45
CA LYS A 403 -1.60 -6.00 29.44
C LYS A 403 -1.77 -6.97 28.27
N LEU A 404 -1.28 -6.61 27.08
CA LEU A 404 -1.27 -7.50 25.91
C LEU A 404 -0.33 -8.71 26.12
N ARG A 405 0.81 -8.51 26.83
CA ARG A 405 1.70 -9.60 27.21
C ARG A 405 0.98 -10.62 28.09
N SER A 406 0.19 -10.17 29.06
CA SER A 406 -0.60 -11.08 29.89
C SER A 406 -1.61 -11.93 29.08
N ILE A 407 -2.19 -11.36 28.02
CA ILE A 407 -3.04 -12.13 27.09
C ILE A 407 -2.18 -13.18 26.36
N TYR A 408 -1.04 -12.77 25.81
CA TYR A 408 -0.12 -13.65 25.08
C TYR A 408 0.39 -14.80 25.97
N ASP A 409 0.81 -14.52 27.20
CA ASP A 409 1.34 -15.53 28.13
C ASP A 409 0.26 -16.52 28.57
N GLY A 410 -1.00 -16.11 28.57
CA GLY A 410 -2.16 -16.96 28.82
C GLY A 410 -2.59 -17.83 27.63
N LEU A 411 -1.95 -17.69 26.48
CA LEU A 411 -2.25 -18.53 25.31
C LEU A 411 -1.70 -19.94 25.49
N PRO A 412 -2.36 -20.98 24.91
CA PRO A 412 -1.79 -22.32 24.82
C PRO A 412 -0.43 -22.32 24.11
N ASP A 413 0.48 -23.21 24.54
CA ASP A 413 1.84 -23.30 23.98
C ASP A 413 1.89 -23.45 22.46
N ALA A 414 0.92 -24.17 21.91
CA ALA A 414 0.83 -24.36 20.46
C ALA A 414 0.60 -23.04 19.73
N ASP A 415 -0.17 -22.18 20.33
CA ASP A 415 -0.62 -20.90 19.83
C ASP A 415 0.52 -19.86 19.97
N ARG A 416 1.21 -19.85 21.10
CA ARG A 416 2.42 -19.04 21.28
C ARG A 416 3.48 -19.38 20.25
N ARG A 417 3.79 -20.69 20.07
CA ARG A 417 4.77 -21.14 19.05
C ARG A 417 4.42 -20.72 17.64
N GLU A 418 3.14 -20.57 17.34
CA GLU A 418 2.72 -20.08 16.03
C GLU A 418 2.90 -18.57 15.90
N LEU A 419 2.55 -17.80 16.92
CA LEU A 419 2.86 -16.37 16.96
C LEU A 419 4.35 -16.11 16.86
N ASP A 420 5.17 -16.91 17.55
CA ASP A 420 6.63 -16.79 17.52
C ASP A 420 7.20 -17.04 16.13
N ARG A 421 6.66 -18.02 15.40
CA ARG A 421 7.01 -18.22 13.98
C ARG A 421 6.63 -17.06 13.07
N ASN A 422 5.66 -16.25 13.47
CA ASN A 422 5.15 -15.10 12.74
C ASN A 422 5.72 -13.77 13.31
N GLY A 423 6.97 -13.75 13.75
CA GLY A 423 7.65 -12.57 14.28
C GLY A 423 7.49 -12.34 15.77
N GLY A 424 6.73 -13.19 16.44
CA GLY A 424 6.56 -13.17 17.90
C GLY A 424 5.73 -12.01 18.42
N PHE A 425 5.61 -11.98 19.74
CA PHE A 425 4.86 -10.95 20.46
C PHE A 425 5.30 -9.53 20.10
N ASP A 426 6.61 -9.29 20.01
CA ASP A 426 7.14 -7.94 19.83
C ASP A 426 6.79 -7.32 18.47
N ALA A 427 6.82 -8.11 17.41
CA ALA A 427 6.40 -7.67 16.10
C ALA A 427 4.89 -7.35 16.05
N GLN A 428 4.07 -8.25 16.61
CA GLN A 428 2.62 -8.07 16.68
C GLN A 428 2.24 -6.83 17.50
N VAL A 429 2.85 -6.66 18.66
CA VAL A 429 2.56 -5.53 19.56
C VAL A 429 3.02 -4.21 18.97
N LYS A 430 4.20 -4.16 18.32
CA LYS A 430 4.66 -2.95 17.63
C LYS A 430 3.61 -2.44 16.65
N GLU A 431 2.94 -3.34 15.96
CA GLU A 431 1.94 -3.01 14.95
C GLU A 431 0.64 -2.54 15.57
N VAL A 432 0.04 -3.31 16.49
CA VAL A 432 -1.23 -2.94 17.11
C VAL A 432 -1.12 -1.70 18.01
N LEU A 433 0.09 -1.33 18.44
CA LEU A 433 0.38 -0.09 19.17
C LEU A 433 0.75 1.06 18.24
N SER A 434 0.82 0.86 16.92
CA SER A 434 1.10 1.95 15.98
C SER A 434 0.02 3.04 16.07
N PRO A 435 0.37 4.32 15.83
CA PRO A 435 -0.60 5.42 15.82
C PRO A 435 -1.75 5.17 14.86
N TRP A 436 -1.45 4.63 13.66
CA TRP A 436 -2.46 4.28 12.67
C TRP A 436 -3.44 3.24 13.20
N PHE A 437 -2.96 2.09 13.67
CA PHE A 437 -3.84 0.99 14.10
C PHE A 437 -4.75 1.39 15.27
N ARG A 438 -4.18 2.09 16.27
CA ARG A 438 -4.96 2.60 17.41
C ARG A 438 -6.03 3.60 16.99
N THR A 439 -5.72 4.46 16.02
CA THR A 439 -6.69 5.39 15.45
C THR A 439 -7.76 4.60 14.69
N PHE A 440 -7.38 3.70 13.80
CA PHE A 440 -8.28 2.90 12.98
C PHE A 440 -9.32 2.14 13.82
N ILE A 441 -8.91 1.44 14.88
CA ILE A 441 -9.85 0.65 15.71
C ILE A 441 -10.74 1.51 16.62
N THR A 442 -10.40 2.77 16.87
CA THR A 442 -11.15 3.66 17.77
C THR A 442 -11.98 4.69 17.05
N LEU A 443 -11.65 4.99 15.80
CA LEU A 443 -12.35 5.98 14.99
C LEU A 443 -13.73 5.42 14.58
N ASP A 444 -14.78 6.19 14.85
CA ASP A 444 -16.12 5.90 14.38
C ASP A 444 -16.46 6.79 13.17
N PRO A 445 -16.49 6.22 11.93
CA PRO A 445 -16.75 6.99 10.72
C PRO A 445 -18.09 7.73 10.74
N ARG A 446 -19.09 7.20 11.46
CA ARG A 446 -20.43 7.81 11.56
C ARG A 446 -20.38 9.21 12.13
N THR A 447 -19.43 9.51 13.02
CA THR A 447 -19.26 10.84 13.61
C THR A 447 -18.86 11.92 12.59
N PHE A 448 -18.26 11.53 11.49
CA PHE A 448 -17.88 12.41 10.39
C PHE A 448 -18.93 12.37 9.28
N LEU A 449 -19.45 11.20 8.91
CA LEU A 449 -20.54 11.06 7.96
C LEU A 449 -21.75 11.93 8.34
N ALA A 450 -22.11 11.98 9.63
CA ALA A 450 -23.18 12.82 10.15
C ALA A 450 -22.93 14.34 10.00
N LYS A 451 -21.73 14.76 9.61
CA LYS A 451 -21.36 16.16 9.40
C LYS A 451 -21.19 16.54 7.94
N VAL A 452 -21.23 15.58 7.02
CA VAL A 452 -21.16 15.82 5.59
C VAL A 452 -22.41 16.58 5.16
N LYS A 453 -22.25 17.66 4.37
CA LYS A 453 -23.35 18.55 3.96
C LYS A 453 -23.41 18.75 2.44
N VAL A 454 -22.70 17.93 1.71
CA VAL A 454 -22.59 17.99 0.25
C VAL A 454 -23.09 16.68 -0.34
N PRO A 455 -23.53 16.65 -1.62
CA PRO A 455 -23.99 15.43 -2.26
C PRO A 455 -23.06 14.24 -2.05
N VAL A 456 -23.64 13.08 -1.71
CA VAL A 456 -22.89 11.85 -1.42
C VAL A 456 -23.33 10.71 -2.33
N LEU A 457 -22.36 10.07 -3.01
CA LEU A 457 -22.51 8.72 -3.55
C LEU A 457 -21.74 7.74 -2.66
N ALA A 458 -22.42 6.77 -2.09
CA ALA A 458 -21.80 5.66 -1.35
C ALA A 458 -22.16 4.33 -2.03
N ILE A 459 -21.15 3.58 -2.46
CA ILE A 459 -21.36 2.27 -3.10
C ILE A 459 -20.47 1.21 -2.45
N VAL A 460 -21.03 0.00 -2.33
CA VAL A 460 -20.34 -1.19 -1.80
C VAL A 460 -20.69 -2.39 -2.68
N GLY A 461 -19.76 -3.30 -2.88
CA GLY A 461 -20.02 -4.54 -3.60
C GLY A 461 -20.79 -5.54 -2.73
N GLU A 462 -21.77 -6.29 -3.30
CA GLU A 462 -22.51 -7.36 -2.60
C GLU A 462 -21.55 -8.42 -2.01
N ARG A 463 -20.45 -8.69 -2.73
CA ARG A 463 -19.42 -9.67 -2.34
C ARG A 463 -18.21 -9.02 -1.68
N ASP A 464 -18.38 -7.82 -1.16
CA ASP A 464 -17.35 -7.19 -0.34
C ASP A 464 -17.21 -7.94 0.99
N ARG A 465 -16.04 -8.55 1.22
CA ARG A 465 -15.72 -9.30 2.45
C ARG A 465 -14.81 -8.51 3.39
N GLN A 466 -14.32 -7.36 2.92
CA GLN A 466 -13.54 -6.45 3.75
C GLN A 466 -14.42 -5.42 4.46
N VAL A 467 -15.41 -4.87 3.75
CA VAL A 467 -16.43 -3.97 4.30
C VAL A 467 -17.80 -4.56 3.99
N PRO A 468 -18.28 -5.55 4.76
CA PRO A 468 -19.51 -6.28 4.46
C PRO A 468 -20.72 -5.33 4.35
N PRO A 469 -21.48 -5.37 3.22
CA PRO A 469 -22.56 -4.44 2.95
C PRO A 469 -23.72 -4.55 3.94
N ASP A 470 -24.05 -5.76 4.38
CA ASP A 470 -25.14 -6.05 5.32
C ASP A 470 -24.97 -5.35 6.67
N ALA A 471 -23.73 -5.20 7.14
CA ALA A 471 -23.42 -4.51 8.37
C ALA A 471 -23.19 -3.00 8.17
N ASN A 472 -22.62 -2.57 7.05
CA ASN A 472 -22.19 -1.20 6.85
C ASN A 472 -23.25 -0.30 6.18
N LEU A 473 -24.01 -0.79 5.18
CA LEU A 473 -24.97 0.04 4.46
C LEU A 473 -26.10 0.60 5.32
N PRO A 474 -26.69 -0.17 6.27
CA PRO A 474 -27.70 0.40 7.18
C PRO A 474 -27.16 1.55 8.04
N GLU A 475 -25.93 1.40 8.56
CA GLU A 475 -25.29 2.43 9.37
C GLU A 475 -24.86 3.64 8.53
N MET A 476 -24.42 3.41 7.29
CA MET A 476 -24.13 4.48 6.32
C MET A 476 -25.38 5.32 6.02
N LYS A 477 -26.50 4.67 5.68
CA LYS A 477 -27.78 5.33 5.42
C LYS A 477 -28.26 6.14 6.63
N LYS A 478 -28.13 5.58 7.83
CA LYS A 478 -28.50 6.24 9.08
C LYS A 478 -27.63 7.47 9.35
N ALA A 479 -26.33 7.35 9.19
CA ALA A 479 -25.40 8.47 9.42
C ALA A 479 -25.60 9.61 8.43
N LEU A 480 -25.95 9.33 7.17
CA LEU A 480 -26.18 10.31 6.11
C LEU A 480 -27.64 10.78 5.99
N ALA A 481 -28.55 10.31 6.84
CA ALA A 481 -30.00 10.59 6.71
C ALA A 481 -30.40 12.07 6.82
N HIS A 482 -29.51 12.92 7.31
CA HIS A 482 -29.72 14.37 7.40
C HIS A 482 -29.51 15.11 6.07
N ASP A 483 -28.81 14.50 5.12
CA ASP A 483 -28.54 15.07 3.80
C ASP A 483 -29.63 14.63 2.82
N ARG A 484 -30.04 15.54 1.93
CA ARG A 484 -31.13 15.30 0.97
C ARG A 484 -30.63 14.73 -0.35
N ASP A 485 -29.35 14.86 -0.66
CA ASP A 485 -28.74 14.39 -1.91
C ASP A 485 -27.75 13.25 -1.63
N VAL A 486 -28.31 12.13 -1.18
CA VAL A 486 -27.53 10.94 -0.85
C VAL A 486 -27.99 9.75 -1.65
N THR A 487 -27.05 9.15 -2.35
CA THR A 487 -27.22 7.87 -3.05
C THR A 487 -26.39 6.79 -2.36
N VAL A 488 -27.05 5.80 -1.74
CA VAL A 488 -26.38 4.64 -1.12
C VAL A 488 -26.81 3.38 -1.86
N ARG A 489 -25.86 2.65 -2.47
CA ARG A 489 -26.13 1.46 -3.29
C ARG A 489 -25.23 0.29 -2.93
N GLU A 490 -25.82 -0.90 -2.95
CA GLU A 490 -25.13 -2.17 -3.07
C GLU A 490 -25.06 -2.56 -4.55
N LEU A 491 -23.88 -2.98 -5.02
CA LEU A 491 -23.67 -3.39 -6.39
C LEU A 491 -23.55 -4.92 -6.49
N PRO A 492 -24.49 -5.58 -7.19
CA PRO A 492 -24.55 -7.04 -7.23
C PRO A 492 -23.28 -7.67 -7.82
N GLY A 493 -22.83 -8.76 -7.23
CA GLY A 493 -21.75 -9.60 -7.71
C GLY A 493 -20.36 -8.98 -7.63
N LEU A 494 -20.19 -7.77 -7.05
CA LEU A 494 -18.91 -7.08 -6.99
C LEU A 494 -18.21 -7.27 -5.64
N ASN A 495 -16.87 -7.40 -5.66
CA ASN A 495 -16.01 -7.47 -4.48
C ASN A 495 -15.60 -6.07 -3.97
N HIS A 496 -14.66 -6.01 -3.05
CA HIS A 496 -14.16 -4.77 -2.44
C HIS A 496 -13.49 -3.81 -3.45
N LEU A 497 -12.85 -4.33 -4.51
CA LEU A 497 -12.28 -3.53 -5.61
C LEU A 497 -13.29 -3.26 -6.73
N PHE A 498 -14.55 -3.61 -6.53
CA PHE A 498 -15.61 -3.53 -7.56
C PHE A 498 -15.33 -4.40 -8.79
N GLN A 499 -14.59 -5.47 -8.66
CA GLN A 499 -14.43 -6.51 -9.67
C GLN A 499 -15.62 -7.47 -9.63
N THR A 500 -16.02 -7.99 -10.77
CA THR A 500 -16.99 -9.11 -10.84
C THR A 500 -16.33 -10.36 -10.26
N ALA A 501 -16.81 -10.82 -9.12
CA ALA A 501 -16.22 -11.88 -8.32
C ALA A 501 -17.21 -13.03 -8.10
N GLU A 502 -16.70 -14.23 -7.78
CA GLU A 502 -17.53 -15.38 -7.42
C GLU A 502 -17.80 -15.47 -5.92
N THR A 503 -16.76 -15.30 -5.10
CA THR A 503 -16.82 -15.41 -3.64
C THR A 503 -16.60 -14.07 -2.92
N GLY A 504 -15.85 -13.18 -3.56
CA GLY A 504 -15.36 -11.93 -2.99
C GLY A 504 -14.14 -12.11 -2.09
N ALA A 505 -13.56 -13.31 -2.04
CA ALA A 505 -12.34 -13.57 -1.31
C ALA A 505 -11.14 -12.87 -1.95
N LEU A 506 -10.21 -12.39 -1.12
CA LEU A 506 -9.00 -11.69 -1.58
C LEU A 506 -8.17 -12.54 -2.56
N ALA A 507 -8.22 -13.86 -2.43
CA ALA A 507 -7.54 -14.79 -3.32
C ALA A 507 -7.97 -14.69 -4.80
N GLU A 508 -9.17 -14.20 -5.07
CA GLU A 508 -9.69 -14.04 -6.44
C GLU A 508 -9.12 -12.79 -7.12
N TYR A 509 -8.76 -11.75 -6.37
CA TYR A 509 -8.42 -10.43 -6.92
C TYR A 509 -7.35 -10.52 -8.01
N GLY A 510 -6.24 -11.18 -7.74
CA GLY A 510 -5.15 -11.32 -8.71
C GLY A 510 -5.49 -12.16 -9.94
N THR A 511 -6.51 -13.04 -9.87
CA THR A 511 -6.92 -13.94 -10.96
C THR A 511 -8.00 -13.35 -11.85
N ILE A 512 -8.78 -12.40 -11.35
CA ILE A 512 -9.79 -11.66 -12.11
C ILE A 512 -9.07 -10.76 -13.12
N ASN A 513 -9.48 -10.76 -14.40
CA ASN A 513 -8.87 -9.91 -15.42
C ASN A 513 -9.34 -8.46 -15.36
N GLU A 514 -10.55 -8.25 -14.91
CA GLU A 514 -11.19 -6.95 -14.74
C GLU A 514 -10.60 -6.23 -13.52
N THR A 515 -10.22 -4.96 -13.67
CA THR A 515 -9.73 -4.14 -12.56
C THR A 515 -10.88 -3.50 -11.79
N MET A 516 -11.90 -3.02 -12.51
CA MET A 516 -13.13 -2.49 -11.94
C MET A 516 -14.27 -2.73 -12.92
N SER A 517 -15.43 -3.15 -12.43
CA SER A 517 -16.61 -3.39 -13.27
C SER A 517 -16.95 -2.15 -14.14
N PRO A 518 -17.18 -2.32 -15.45
CA PRO A 518 -17.60 -1.22 -16.30
C PRO A 518 -18.88 -0.53 -15.81
N GLY A 519 -19.76 -1.28 -15.15
CA GLY A 519 -20.98 -0.74 -14.53
C GLY A 519 -20.66 0.19 -13.35
N ALA A 520 -19.70 -0.18 -12.51
CA ALA A 520 -19.25 0.65 -11.40
C ALA A 520 -18.51 1.90 -11.90
N LEU A 521 -17.59 1.76 -12.87
CA LEU A 521 -16.90 2.89 -13.51
C LEU A 521 -17.90 3.90 -14.08
N LYS A 522 -18.87 3.41 -14.85
CA LYS A 522 -19.90 4.27 -15.45
C LYS A 522 -20.77 4.95 -14.39
N LEU A 523 -21.19 4.23 -13.36
CA LEU A 523 -22.00 4.81 -12.28
C LEU A 523 -21.26 5.95 -11.59
N VAL A 524 -19.99 5.76 -11.24
CA VAL A 524 -19.17 6.76 -10.56
C VAL A 524 -18.92 7.97 -11.46
N SER A 525 -18.44 7.75 -12.70
CA SER A 525 -18.13 8.86 -13.62
C SER A 525 -19.37 9.66 -14.01
N ASP A 526 -20.50 9.02 -14.29
CA ASP A 526 -21.76 9.69 -14.60
C ASP A 526 -22.31 10.48 -13.40
N TRP A 527 -22.18 9.93 -12.19
CA TRP A 527 -22.63 10.61 -10.98
C TRP A 527 -21.79 11.86 -10.72
N ILE A 528 -20.45 11.72 -10.79
CA ILE A 528 -19.53 12.86 -10.67
C ILE A 528 -19.84 13.93 -11.72
N ALA A 529 -19.95 13.57 -12.98
CA ALA A 529 -20.23 14.53 -14.06
C ALA A 529 -21.53 15.33 -13.84
N ARG A 530 -22.55 14.73 -13.22
CA ARG A 530 -23.80 15.44 -12.87
C ARG A 530 -23.69 16.39 -11.71
N HIS A 531 -22.83 16.11 -10.72
CA HIS A 531 -22.65 16.92 -9.51
C HIS A 531 -21.47 17.90 -9.63
N ALA A 532 -20.74 17.79 -10.70
CA ALA A 532 -19.59 18.61 -11.05
C ALA A 532 -19.96 19.82 -11.96
N ASN A 533 -21.23 19.95 -12.38
CA ASN A 533 -21.73 21.02 -13.24
C ASN A 533 -22.62 22.00 -12.49
#